data_446218af8b0821246eb3804f1e40f604
#
_entry.id   446218af8b0821246eb3804f1e40f604
#
_cell.length_a   1.000
_cell.length_b   1.000
_cell.length_c   1.000
_cell.angle_alpha   90.00
_cell.angle_beta   90.00
_cell.angle_gamma   90.00
#
_symmetry.space_group_name_H-M   'P 1'
#
loop_
_entity.id
_entity.type
_entity.pdbx_description
1 polymer ?
#
loop_
_entity_poly.entity_id
_entity_poly.type
_entity_poly.pdbx_seq_one_letter_code
_entity_poly.pdbx_strand_id
1 'polypeptide(L)'
;MTDLSLHIGQTLRDLRQQRGWSLDKTAQATGVSKAMLGQIERGESSPTVVTLWRISSGLQASFSEFLPKQLTDAEPASLHHEDEAITAQTLLGYDAQLGYEVLLITLQAGYTHNSYAHDKGVVEDILMIEGEVEVQVEGTWHSVTVSKPLRFCAEQTHSYRNRGSAVAKFHNIVHYSQPTKMQREV
;
A
#
# COMPACT_ATOMS: atom_id res chain seq x y z
N MET A 1 -12.24 19.96 -2.31
CA MET A 1 -11.21 19.09 -1.73
C MET A 1 -11.91 18.16 -0.76
N THR A 2 -11.66 16.87 -0.85
CA THR A 2 -12.23 15.91 0.09
C THR A 2 -11.41 15.92 1.39
N ASP A 3 -12.03 15.60 2.52
CA ASP A 3 -11.37 15.48 3.82
C ASP A 3 -10.19 14.47 3.77
N LEU A 4 -10.35 13.42 2.98
CA LEU A 4 -9.33 12.41 2.71
C LEU A 4 -8.06 12.99 2.05
N SER A 5 -8.20 13.86 1.04
CA SER A 5 -7.04 14.46 0.35
C SER A 5 -6.22 15.35 1.29
N LEU A 6 -6.88 16.09 2.17
CA LEU A 6 -6.24 16.91 3.18
C LEU A 6 -5.51 16.04 4.22
N HIS A 7 -6.13 14.95 4.66
CA HIS A 7 -5.53 14.00 5.60
C HIS A 7 -4.26 13.36 5.00
N ILE A 8 -4.33 12.85 3.77
CA ILE A 8 -3.17 12.27 3.07
C ILE A 8 -2.05 13.29 2.94
N GLY A 9 -2.37 14.52 2.53
CA GLY A 9 -1.38 15.59 2.37
C GLY A 9 -0.68 15.96 3.67
N GLN A 10 -1.44 16.04 4.76
CA GLN A 10 -0.88 16.33 6.10
C GLN A 10 0.01 15.17 6.57
N THR A 11 -0.44 13.93 6.45
CA THR A 11 0.35 12.74 6.81
C THR A 11 1.67 12.67 6.03
N LEU A 12 1.62 12.88 4.71
CA LEU A 12 2.82 12.95 3.87
C LEU A 12 3.82 14.00 4.39
N ARG A 13 3.32 15.20 4.66
CA ARG A 13 4.14 16.30 5.16
C ARG A 13 4.77 15.98 6.50
N ASP A 14 3.99 15.43 7.44
CA ASP A 14 4.44 15.11 8.79
C ASP A 14 5.52 14.02 8.76
N LEU A 15 5.30 12.93 8.03
CA LEU A 15 6.28 11.85 7.85
C LEU A 15 7.57 12.33 7.19
N ARG A 16 7.47 13.17 6.16
CA ARG A 16 8.63 13.78 5.52
C ARG A 16 9.43 14.67 6.48
N GLN A 17 8.73 15.52 7.24
CA GLN A 17 9.38 16.44 8.21
C GLN A 17 10.01 15.68 9.38
N GLN A 18 9.37 14.66 9.92
CA GLN A 18 9.94 13.79 10.96
C GLN A 18 11.26 13.16 10.53
N ARG A 19 11.41 12.85 9.23
CA ARG A 19 12.67 12.34 8.65
C ARG A 19 13.69 13.44 8.32
N GLY A 20 13.34 14.70 8.47
CA GLY A 20 14.19 15.84 8.05
C GLY A 20 14.38 15.92 6.54
N TRP A 21 13.45 15.38 5.74
CA TRP A 21 13.61 15.32 4.30
C TRP A 21 13.04 16.55 3.59
N SER A 22 13.76 17.00 2.55
CA SER A 22 13.22 17.96 1.57
C SER A 22 12.27 17.24 0.59
N LEU A 23 11.43 18.00 -0.14
CA LEU A 23 10.62 17.44 -1.22
C LEU A 23 11.47 16.75 -2.30
N ASP A 24 12.68 17.27 -2.58
CA ASP A 24 13.59 16.64 -3.55
C ASP A 24 14.08 15.28 -3.05
N LYS A 25 14.44 15.16 -1.78
CA LYS A 25 14.82 13.88 -1.17
C LYS A 25 13.67 12.89 -1.17
N THR A 26 12.46 13.36 -0.87
CA THR A 26 11.26 12.53 -0.90
C THR A 26 10.94 12.06 -2.31
N ALA A 27 11.04 12.94 -3.31
CA ALA A 27 10.86 12.56 -4.72
C ALA A 27 11.84 11.48 -5.16
N GLN A 28 13.09 11.58 -4.72
CA GLN A 28 14.12 10.58 -5.01
C GLN A 28 13.81 9.22 -4.36
N ALA A 29 13.32 9.21 -3.11
CA ALA A 29 13.01 8.00 -2.37
C ALA A 29 11.71 7.32 -2.87
N THR A 30 10.71 8.10 -3.26
CA THR A 30 9.37 7.59 -3.64
C THR A 30 9.21 7.36 -5.14
N GLY A 31 10.07 7.94 -5.98
CA GLY A 31 9.88 7.96 -7.44
C GLY A 31 8.68 8.81 -7.89
N VAL A 32 8.10 9.63 -6.99
CA VAL A 32 7.02 10.58 -7.29
C VAL A 32 7.62 11.96 -7.49
N SER A 33 7.18 12.71 -8.51
CA SER A 33 7.76 14.01 -8.81
C SER A 33 7.60 15.00 -7.65
N LYS A 34 8.61 15.88 -7.44
CA LYS A 34 8.56 16.95 -6.43
C LYS A 34 7.30 17.82 -6.56
N ALA A 35 6.90 18.13 -7.80
CA ALA A 35 5.71 18.93 -8.06
C ALA A 35 4.44 18.23 -7.55
N MET A 36 4.28 16.94 -7.87
CA MET A 36 3.14 16.14 -7.42
C MET A 36 3.12 15.99 -5.90
N LEU A 37 4.27 15.69 -5.25
CA LEU A 37 4.36 15.64 -3.80
C LEU A 37 3.93 16.96 -3.15
N GLY A 38 4.39 18.08 -3.71
CA GLY A 38 3.99 19.40 -3.23
C GLY A 38 2.49 19.67 -3.40
N GLN A 39 1.88 19.27 -4.51
CA GLN A 39 0.42 19.37 -4.70
C GLN A 39 -0.36 18.51 -3.72
N ILE A 40 0.10 17.28 -3.47
CA ILE A 40 -0.52 16.39 -2.49
C ILE A 40 -0.42 16.99 -1.08
N GLU A 41 0.75 17.48 -0.65
CA GLU A 41 0.94 18.11 0.67
C GLU A 41 0.05 19.36 0.89
N ARG A 42 -0.33 20.06 -0.18
CA ARG A 42 -1.26 21.19 -0.10
C ARG A 42 -2.73 20.80 -0.28
N GLY A 43 -3.01 19.50 -0.47
CA GLY A 43 -4.36 18.98 -0.73
C GLY A 43 -4.90 19.35 -2.11
N GLU A 44 -4.06 19.88 -3.01
CA GLU A 44 -4.44 20.31 -4.37
C GLU A 44 -4.65 19.12 -5.33
N SER A 45 -4.13 17.95 -4.99
CA SER A 45 -4.27 16.72 -5.76
C SER A 45 -4.45 15.53 -4.81
N SER A 46 -5.36 14.62 -5.18
CA SER A 46 -5.47 13.30 -4.53
C SER A 46 -4.56 12.31 -5.23
N PRO A 47 -3.71 11.58 -4.50
CA PRO A 47 -2.91 10.52 -5.12
C PRO A 47 -3.80 9.34 -5.51
N THR A 48 -3.43 8.64 -6.58
CA THR A 48 -3.98 7.31 -6.87
C THR A 48 -3.47 6.28 -5.87
N VAL A 49 -4.11 5.09 -5.79
CA VAL A 49 -3.64 3.95 -5.00
C VAL A 49 -2.17 3.65 -5.30
N VAL A 50 -1.81 3.59 -6.57
CA VAL A 50 -0.43 3.34 -7.03
C VAL A 50 0.54 4.43 -6.55
N THR A 51 0.14 5.69 -6.63
CA THR A 51 0.96 6.81 -6.15
C THR A 51 1.14 6.76 -4.65
N LEU A 52 0.08 6.42 -3.90
CA LEU A 52 0.15 6.32 -2.45
C LEU A 52 1.04 5.17 -2.00
N TRP A 53 1.02 4.01 -2.69
CA TRP A 53 1.95 2.92 -2.42
C TRP A 53 3.41 3.32 -2.63
N ARG A 54 3.72 4.06 -3.71
CA ARG A 54 5.06 4.61 -3.91
C ARG A 54 5.50 5.52 -2.77
N ILE A 55 4.58 6.37 -2.31
CA ILE A 55 4.85 7.30 -1.21
C ILE A 55 5.07 6.55 0.09
N SER A 56 4.20 5.62 0.45
CA SER A 56 4.31 4.84 1.69
C SER A 56 5.60 4.01 1.72
N SER A 57 5.88 3.24 0.66
CA SER A 57 7.11 2.44 0.55
C SER A 57 8.36 3.33 0.62
N GLY A 58 8.44 4.40 -0.16
CA GLY A 58 9.60 5.28 -0.16
C GLY A 58 9.81 6.04 1.15
N LEU A 59 8.74 6.25 1.92
CA LEU A 59 8.79 6.81 3.28
C LEU A 59 8.91 5.75 4.37
N GLN A 60 8.94 4.46 4.04
CA GLN A 60 8.96 3.39 5.04
C GLN A 60 7.81 3.52 6.06
N ALA A 61 6.62 3.74 5.55
CA ALA A 61 5.39 3.91 6.32
C ALA A 61 4.35 2.88 5.86
N SER A 62 3.43 2.50 6.74
CA SER A 62 2.32 1.63 6.35
C SER A 62 1.36 2.38 5.41
N PHE A 63 0.69 1.64 4.52
CA PHE A 63 -0.30 2.23 3.61
C PHE A 63 -1.46 2.85 4.39
N SER A 64 -1.95 2.14 5.41
CA SER A 64 -3.08 2.60 6.22
C SER A 64 -2.78 3.84 7.08
N GLU A 65 -1.51 4.19 7.28
CA GLU A 65 -1.12 5.42 8.00
C GLU A 65 -1.59 6.69 7.28
N PHE A 66 -1.74 6.60 5.95
CA PHE A 66 -2.26 7.69 5.11
C PHE A 66 -3.78 7.76 5.06
N LEU A 67 -4.48 6.77 5.59
CA LEU A 67 -5.93 6.75 5.60
C LEU A 67 -6.48 7.09 6.98
N PRO A 68 -7.63 7.79 7.09
CA PRO A 68 -8.20 8.12 8.39
C PRO A 68 -8.46 6.86 9.20
N LYS A 69 -8.07 6.85 10.46
CA LYS A 69 -8.41 5.78 11.38
C LYS A 69 -9.91 5.78 11.60
N GLN A 70 -10.55 4.66 11.34
CA GLN A 70 -11.96 4.50 11.64
C GLN A 70 -12.16 4.45 13.16
N LEU A 71 -12.94 5.38 13.68
CA LEU A 71 -13.31 5.43 15.10
C LEU A 71 -14.70 4.84 15.38
N THR A 72 -15.46 4.44 14.34
CA THR A 72 -16.85 3.96 14.45
C THR A 72 -17.19 2.99 13.33
N ASP A 73 -18.42 2.41 13.34
CA ASP A 73 -19.02 1.53 12.34
C ASP A 73 -19.24 2.19 10.94
N ALA A 74 -18.50 3.24 10.63
CA ALA A 74 -18.52 3.89 9.33
C ALA A 74 -17.86 2.98 8.27
N GLU A 75 -18.24 3.17 7.02
CA GLU A 75 -17.65 2.49 5.86
C GLU A 75 -16.11 2.61 5.87
N PRO A 76 -15.38 1.52 5.62
CA PRO A 76 -13.92 1.54 5.61
C PRO A 76 -13.36 2.63 4.69
N ALA A 77 -12.33 3.35 5.17
CA ALA A 77 -11.65 4.33 4.34
C ALA A 77 -11.08 3.66 3.10
N SER A 78 -11.56 4.05 1.94
CA SER A 78 -11.12 3.50 0.66
C SER A 78 -10.53 4.60 -0.21
N LEU A 79 -9.42 4.29 -0.85
CA LEU A 79 -8.85 5.10 -1.90
C LEU A 79 -9.28 4.52 -3.24
N HIS A 80 -10.14 5.23 -3.95
CA HIS A 80 -10.56 4.89 -5.31
C HIS A 80 -10.85 6.16 -6.11
N HIS A 81 -10.50 6.13 -7.36
CA HIS A 81 -11.04 7.01 -8.39
C HIS A 81 -11.99 6.19 -9.25
N GLU A 82 -13.04 6.79 -9.77
CA GLU A 82 -14.08 6.09 -10.55
C GLU A 82 -13.55 5.28 -11.74
N ASP A 83 -12.37 5.63 -12.25
CA ASP A 83 -11.71 4.97 -13.39
C ASP A 83 -10.50 4.10 -12.98
N GLU A 84 -10.27 3.80 -11.71
CA GLU A 84 -9.09 3.04 -11.31
C GLU A 84 -9.28 1.53 -11.51
N ALA A 85 -8.31 0.94 -12.20
CA ALA A 85 -8.26 -0.49 -12.43
C ALA A 85 -7.83 -1.30 -11.17
N ILE A 86 -7.41 -0.61 -10.12
CA ILE A 86 -7.09 -1.17 -8.80
C ILE A 86 -7.60 -0.24 -7.70
N THR A 87 -8.24 -0.81 -6.68
CA THR A 87 -8.62 -0.09 -5.47
C THR A 87 -8.08 -0.77 -4.22
N ALA A 88 -7.82 0.01 -3.19
CA ALA A 88 -7.37 -0.49 -1.89
C ALA A 88 -8.23 0.11 -0.77
N GLN A 89 -8.71 -0.76 0.09
CA GLN A 89 -9.51 -0.42 1.27
C GLN A 89 -8.84 -1.00 2.51
N THR A 90 -8.61 -0.18 3.53
CA THR A 90 -8.08 -0.69 4.80
C THR A 90 -9.18 -1.42 5.57
N LEU A 91 -8.97 -2.70 5.83
CA LEU A 91 -9.82 -3.50 6.73
C LEU A 91 -9.33 -3.44 8.17
N LEU A 92 -8.03 -3.65 8.37
CA LEU A 92 -7.35 -3.46 9.65
C LEU A 92 -6.16 -2.54 9.42
N GLY A 93 -6.15 -1.40 10.12
CA GLY A 93 -5.02 -0.48 10.08
C GLY A 93 -3.77 -1.07 10.70
N TYR A 94 -2.62 -0.44 10.44
CA TYR A 94 -1.34 -0.91 10.97
C TYR A 94 -1.36 -1.04 12.50
N ASP A 95 -1.05 -2.24 12.98
CA ASP A 95 -0.86 -2.55 14.38
C ASP A 95 0.65 -2.58 14.70
N ALA A 96 1.10 -1.62 15.50
CA ALA A 96 2.52 -1.50 15.84
C ALA A 96 3.03 -2.61 16.78
N GLN A 97 2.14 -3.34 17.47
CA GLN A 97 2.53 -4.46 18.33
C GLN A 97 2.68 -5.75 17.52
N LEU A 98 1.77 -5.98 16.59
CA LEU A 98 1.72 -7.18 15.75
C LEU A 98 2.50 -7.00 14.44
N GLY A 99 2.75 -5.75 14.03
CA GLY A 99 3.56 -5.42 12.86
C GLY A 99 2.88 -5.73 11.52
N TYR A 100 1.56 -5.66 11.43
CA TYR A 100 0.86 -5.91 10.17
C TYR A 100 -0.32 -4.95 9.95
N GLU A 101 -0.79 -4.90 8.72
CA GLU A 101 -2.07 -4.30 8.31
C GLU A 101 -2.79 -5.24 7.35
N VAL A 102 -4.10 -5.07 7.18
CA VAL A 102 -4.92 -5.85 6.25
C VAL A 102 -5.65 -4.91 5.29
N LEU A 103 -5.41 -5.12 4.01
CA LEU A 103 -6.05 -4.38 2.93
C LEU A 103 -6.97 -5.30 2.13
N LEU A 104 -8.13 -4.79 1.71
CA LEU A 104 -8.93 -5.37 0.65
C LEU A 104 -8.53 -4.73 -0.67
N ILE A 105 -8.01 -5.55 -1.57
CA ILE A 105 -7.63 -5.13 -2.92
C ILE A 105 -8.68 -5.62 -3.89
N THR A 106 -9.12 -4.72 -4.76
CA THR A 106 -9.98 -5.04 -5.90
C THR A 106 -9.21 -4.76 -7.18
N LEU A 107 -9.11 -5.75 -8.06
CA LEU A 107 -8.35 -5.69 -9.31
C LEU A 107 -9.28 -5.97 -10.49
N GLN A 108 -9.41 -5.00 -11.40
CA GLN A 108 -10.27 -5.12 -12.57
C GLN A 108 -9.78 -6.20 -13.53
N ALA A 109 -10.71 -6.73 -14.33
CA ALA A 109 -10.42 -7.72 -15.36
C ALA A 109 -9.36 -7.20 -16.35
N GLY A 110 -8.39 -8.04 -16.70
CA GLY A 110 -7.32 -7.72 -17.65
C GLY A 110 -6.24 -6.79 -17.15
N TYR A 111 -6.31 -6.30 -15.90
CA TYR A 111 -5.35 -5.34 -15.38
C TYR A 111 -4.11 -6.02 -14.77
N THR A 112 -2.97 -5.36 -14.93
CA THR A 112 -1.71 -5.73 -14.29
C THR A 112 -1.19 -4.54 -13.48
N HIS A 113 -0.94 -4.77 -12.21
CA HIS A 113 -0.30 -3.83 -11.30
C HIS A 113 1.15 -4.23 -11.05
N ASN A 114 2.09 -3.28 -11.22
CA ASN A 114 3.49 -3.48 -10.87
C ASN A 114 3.76 -2.76 -9.55
N SER A 115 4.11 -3.52 -8.51
CA SER A 115 4.46 -3.01 -7.20
C SER A 115 5.97 -2.81 -7.08
N TYR A 116 6.35 -1.82 -6.28
CA TYR A 116 7.75 -1.59 -5.94
C TYR A 116 8.17 -2.52 -4.80
N ALA A 117 9.49 -2.71 -4.67
CA ALA A 117 10.07 -3.39 -3.54
C ALA A 117 9.69 -2.68 -2.23
N HIS A 118 9.29 -3.45 -1.24
CA HIS A 118 9.13 -2.99 0.13
C HIS A 118 10.46 -3.05 0.88
N ASP A 119 10.44 -2.58 2.12
CA ASP A 119 11.61 -2.67 2.99
C ASP A 119 11.99 -4.10 3.31
N LYS A 120 13.24 -4.24 3.78
CA LYS A 120 13.77 -5.53 4.20
C LYS A 120 12.90 -6.16 5.30
N GLY A 121 12.55 -7.42 5.12
CA GLY A 121 11.75 -8.21 6.04
C GLY A 121 10.24 -8.07 5.87
N VAL A 122 9.77 -7.29 4.88
CA VAL A 122 8.33 -7.22 4.56
C VAL A 122 7.90 -8.49 3.84
N VAL A 123 6.81 -9.06 4.33
CA VAL A 123 6.16 -10.27 3.79
C VAL A 123 4.71 -9.95 3.48
N GLU A 124 4.20 -10.45 2.37
CA GLU A 124 2.79 -10.33 2.00
C GLU A 124 2.11 -11.68 1.92
N ASP A 125 0.87 -11.72 2.45
CA ASP A 125 -0.06 -12.84 2.30
C ASP A 125 -1.22 -12.42 1.40
N ILE A 126 -1.43 -13.16 0.32
CA ILE A 126 -2.55 -12.95 -0.62
C ILE A 126 -3.57 -14.05 -0.42
N LEU A 127 -4.77 -13.66 0.05
CA LEU A 127 -5.89 -14.56 0.30
C LEU A 127 -7.09 -14.13 -0.55
N MET A 128 -7.41 -14.93 -1.57
CA MET A 128 -8.53 -14.64 -2.47
C MET A 128 -9.88 -14.71 -1.76
N ILE A 129 -10.74 -13.75 -2.10
CA ILE A 129 -12.16 -13.71 -1.73
C ILE A 129 -13.01 -14.09 -2.95
N GLU A 130 -12.69 -13.48 -4.10
CA GLU A 130 -13.46 -13.62 -5.34
C GLU A 130 -12.51 -13.60 -6.53
N GLY A 131 -12.76 -14.46 -7.52
CA GLY A 131 -11.94 -14.57 -8.72
C GLY A 131 -10.60 -15.27 -8.49
N GLU A 132 -9.64 -14.95 -9.32
CA GLU A 132 -8.26 -15.43 -9.24
C GLU A 132 -7.30 -14.33 -9.68
N VAL A 133 -6.09 -14.35 -9.16
CA VAL A 133 -5.00 -13.49 -9.61
C VAL A 133 -3.73 -14.31 -9.81
N GLU A 134 -2.83 -13.78 -10.61
CA GLU A 134 -1.47 -14.26 -10.64
C GLU A 134 -0.55 -13.21 -10.01
N VAL A 135 0.37 -13.67 -9.17
CA VAL A 135 1.39 -12.83 -8.53
C VAL A 135 2.75 -13.21 -9.06
N GLN A 136 3.49 -12.23 -9.57
CA GLN A 136 4.87 -12.44 -10.02
C GLN A 136 5.82 -12.15 -8.85
N VAL A 137 6.60 -13.16 -8.49
CA VAL A 137 7.65 -13.07 -7.49
C VAL A 137 8.94 -13.60 -8.12
N GLU A 138 10.02 -12.84 -8.03
CA GLU A 138 11.33 -13.23 -8.62
C GLU A 138 11.23 -13.66 -10.09
N GLY A 139 10.41 -12.94 -10.87
CA GLY A 139 10.20 -13.23 -12.30
C GLY A 139 9.25 -14.38 -12.61
N THR A 140 8.79 -15.15 -11.61
CA THR A 140 7.89 -16.30 -11.78
C THR A 140 6.47 -15.93 -11.41
N TRP A 141 5.49 -16.28 -12.28
CA TRP A 141 4.07 -16.09 -12.01
C TRP A 141 3.49 -17.26 -11.21
N HIS A 142 2.83 -16.95 -10.11
CA HIS A 142 2.13 -17.90 -9.24
C HIS A 142 0.63 -17.65 -9.30
N SER A 143 -0.16 -18.66 -9.65
CA SER A 143 -1.62 -18.57 -9.60
C SER A 143 -2.08 -18.64 -8.14
N VAL A 144 -2.95 -17.71 -7.75
CA VAL A 144 -3.56 -17.60 -6.43
C VAL A 144 -5.07 -17.70 -6.57
N THR A 145 -5.66 -18.64 -5.85
CA THR A 145 -7.10 -18.93 -5.83
C THR A 145 -7.60 -19.01 -4.40
N VAL A 146 -8.91 -19.08 -4.18
CA VAL A 146 -9.50 -19.21 -2.83
C VAL A 146 -8.92 -20.40 -2.05
N SER A 147 -8.60 -21.50 -2.73
CA SER A 147 -8.02 -22.69 -2.09
C SER A 147 -6.49 -22.71 -2.08
N LYS A 148 -5.84 -21.76 -2.74
CA LYS A 148 -4.39 -21.71 -2.87
C LYS A 148 -3.90 -20.29 -2.60
N PRO A 149 -3.78 -19.90 -1.33
CA PRO A 149 -3.18 -18.61 -0.95
C PRO A 149 -1.68 -18.59 -1.25
N LEU A 150 -1.10 -17.39 -1.29
CA LEU A 150 0.33 -17.19 -1.51
C LEU A 150 0.91 -16.33 -0.39
N ARG A 151 2.05 -16.75 0.16
CA ARG A 151 2.93 -15.93 0.98
C ARG A 151 4.25 -15.73 0.26
N PHE A 152 4.77 -14.50 0.22
CA PHE A 152 6.05 -14.20 -0.38
C PHE A 152 6.79 -13.05 0.32
N CYS A 153 8.11 -13.02 0.14
CA CYS A 153 8.94 -11.90 0.56
C CYS A 153 8.79 -10.75 -0.44
N ALA A 154 8.35 -9.59 0.02
CA ALA A 154 8.07 -8.43 -0.82
C ALA A 154 9.24 -7.44 -0.93
N GLU A 155 10.46 -7.86 -0.54
CA GLU A 155 11.70 -7.05 -0.63
C GLU A 155 12.13 -6.74 -2.07
N GLN A 156 11.57 -7.43 -3.05
CA GLN A 156 11.82 -7.20 -4.47
C GLN A 156 10.57 -6.69 -5.18
N THR A 157 10.75 -6.12 -6.36
CA THR A 157 9.63 -5.76 -7.23
C THR A 157 8.80 -6.99 -7.54
N HIS A 158 7.50 -6.87 -7.43
CA HIS A 158 6.54 -7.93 -7.69
C HIS A 158 5.34 -7.36 -8.45
N SER A 159 4.49 -8.21 -8.99
CA SER A 159 3.35 -7.76 -9.80
C SER A 159 2.13 -8.61 -9.53
N TYR A 160 0.97 -8.01 -9.66
CA TYR A 160 -0.34 -8.67 -9.57
C TYR A 160 -1.04 -8.52 -10.91
N ARG A 161 -1.66 -9.57 -11.43
CA ARG A 161 -2.50 -9.46 -12.61
C ARG A 161 -3.76 -10.30 -12.49
N ASN A 162 -4.83 -9.73 -13.00
CA ASN A 162 -6.10 -10.42 -13.20
C ASN A 162 -6.25 -10.72 -14.69
N ARG A 163 -6.10 -11.99 -15.08
CA ARG A 163 -6.31 -12.45 -16.49
C ARG A 163 -7.73 -12.91 -16.76
N GLY A 164 -8.57 -12.93 -15.73
CA GLY A 164 -9.98 -13.28 -15.85
C GLY A 164 -10.80 -12.22 -16.56
N SER A 165 -12.06 -12.53 -16.80
CA SER A 165 -13.06 -11.62 -17.41
C SER A 165 -13.91 -10.88 -16.38
N ALA A 166 -13.74 -11.19 -15.09
CA ALA A 166 -14.45 -10.57 -13.97
C ALA A 166 -13.45 -9.93 -13.01
N VAL A 167 -13.96 -9.09 -12.12
CA VAL A 167 -13.20 -8.47 -11.03
C VAL A 167 -12.65 -9.55 -10.10
N ALA A 168 -11.43 -9.37 -9.61
CA ALA A 168 -10.85 -10.18 -8.56
C ALA A 168 -10.73 -9.37 -7.27
N LYS A 169 -11.02 -10.02 -6.13
CA LYS A 169 -10.90 -9.43 -4.79
C LYS A 169 -10.09 -10.33 -3.88
N PHE A 170 -9.16 -9.73 -3.14
CA PHE A 170 -8.33 -10.46 -2.21
C PHE A 170 -7.93 -9.62 -1.00
N HIS A 171 -7.68 -10.27 0.11
CA HIS A 171 -6.98 -9.67 1.23
C HIS A 171 -5.49 -9.67 0.93
N ASN A 172 -4.86 -8.52 1.09
CA ASN A 172 -3.41 -8.39 1.17
C ASN A 172 -3.06 -8.08 2.63
N ILE A 173 -2.41 -9.04 3.30
CA ILE A 173 -1.91 -8.85 4.65
C ILE A 173 -0.43 -8.52 4.53
N VAL A 174 -0.08 -7.28 4.87
CA VAL A 174 1.30 -6.79 4.80
C VAL A 174 1.90 -6.87 6.19
N HIS A 175 2.90 -7.73 6.35
CA HIS A 175 3.68 -7.88 7.56
C HIS A 175 4.95 -7.05 7.47
N TYR A 176 5.12 -6.11 8.37
CA TYR A 176 6.29 -5.26 8.45
C TYR A 176 7.31 -5.86 9.43
N SER A 177 8.60 -5.81 9.07
CA SER A 177 9.64 -6.22 10.00
C SER A 177 9.59 -5.32 11.23
N GLN A 178 9.43 -5.92 12.41
CA GLN A 178 9.58 -5.17 13.66
C GLN A 178 11.03 -4.67 13.73
N PRO A 179 11.28 -3.39 14.08
CA PRO A 179 12.61 -2.97 14.40
C PRO A 179 13.10 -3.86 15.56
N THR A 180 14.17 -4.58 15.32
CA THR A 180 14.79 -5.45 16.34
C THR A 180 14.94 -4.61 17.60
N LYS A 181 14.21 -4.94 18.66
CA LYS A 181 14.42 -4.30 19.97
C LYS A 181 15.88 -4.55 20.31
N MET A 182 16.72 -3.52 20.21
CA MET A 182 18.08 -3.60 20.75
C MET A 182 17.90 -4.07 22.18
N GLN A 183 18.40 -5.27 22.48
CA GLN A 183 18.50 -5.74 23.85
C GLN A 183 19.26 -4.66 24.60
N ARG A 184 18.57 -3.97 25.50
CA ARG A 184 19.25 -3.16 26.50
C ARG A 184 20.04 -4.16 27.34
N GLU A 185 21.31 -4.22 27.10
CA GLU A 185 22.24 -4.85 28.06
C GLU A 185 22.03 -4.13 29.40
N VAL A 186 21.71 -4.93 30.40
CA VAL A 186 21.61 -4.54 31.81
C VAL A 186 22.99 -4.52 32.39
#